data_aea2032b04746a589a165c4bc536fbf0
#
_entry.id   aea2032b04746a589a165c4bc536fbf0
#
_cell.length_a   1.000
_cell.length_b   1.000
_cell.length_c   1.000
_cell.angle_alpha   90.00
_cell.angle_beta   90.00
_cell.angle_gamma   90.00
#
_symmetry.space_group_name_H-M   'P 1'
#
loop_
_entity.id
_entity.type
_entity.pdbx_description
1 polymer ?
#
loop_
_entity_poly.entity_id
_entity_poly.type
_entity_poly.pdbx_seq_one_letter_code
_entity_poly.pdbx_strand_id
1 'polypeptide(L)'
;MTNKNKLKLLISSLVILLPSVAAIILNKVVEPKIPGAWHFGWILPIILVFMQIFLHLITFRENERVKQNPKIVNITFWILPVLSAYMSALFMMLSFGLENAIGVILSVFFGAMFIVFGNFMPKSVQNRTFGLKIKWTLANEDNWAATHRFAGKVWVISGIVTLVGAFLPEMASIIILIAASVPAVVLPIIYSYRFYKKQLADGTATKEDYSHYPKSKTDKKTGIISAVVGGVIAVGVVLLMFIGSLSFTVGDEALEIDTTFGGGMAVDYDDIKSVEYKLENVDGMRVSGFASSKLLYGWFKNDELGNYTRYTYTGSEATIIIRTDDSVIVIADESVEATKALYDAIAKKLEGDGV
;
A
#
# COMPACT_ATOMS: atom_id res chain seq x y z
N MET A 1 -15.75 -25.46 -8.70
CA MET A 1 -14.74 -25.43 -7.61
C MET A 1 -14.89 -26.67 -6.74
N THR A 2 -13.84 -27.46 -6.56
CA THR A 2 -13.87 -28.67 -5.71
C THR A 2 -13.98 -28.29 -4.22
N ASN A 3 -14.48 -29.21 -3.37
CA ASN A 3 -14.57 -28.95 -1.91
C ASN A 3 -13.20 -28.64 -1.29
N LYS A 4 -12.11 -29.26 -1.79
CA LYS A 4 -10.73 -28.97 -1.39
C LYS A 4 -10.33 -27.53 -1.67
N ASN A 5 -10.72 -26.96 -2.79
CA ASN A 5 -10.41 -25.56 -3.14
C ASN A 5 -11.28 -24.58 -2.37
N LYS A 6 -12.53 -24.92 -2.04
CA LYS A 6 -13.37 -24.13 -1.15
C LYS A 6 -12.76 -24.01 0.26
N LEU A 7 -12.28 -25.15 0.78
CA LEU A 7 -11.59 -25.17 2.08
C LEU A 7 -10.31 -24.36 2.06
N LYS A 8 -9.49 -24.45 1.00
CA LYS A 8 -8.28 -23.63 0.86
C LYS A 8 -8.61 -22.13 0.80
N LEU A 9 -9.65 -21.76 0.06
CA LEU A 9 -10.10 -20.37 0.01
C LEU A 9 -10.52 -19.86 1.38
N LEU A 10 -11.28 -20.67 2.13
CA LEU A 10 -11.69 -20.33 3.50
C LEU A 10 -10.46 -20.14 4.41
N ILE A 11 -9.56 -21.13 4.43
CA ILE A 11 -8.35 -21.07 5.26
C ILE A 11 -7.49 -19.84 4.90
N SER A 12 -7.22 -19.63 3.62
CA SER A 12 -6.40 -18.48 3.19
C SER A 12 -7.05 -17.14 3.50
N SER A 13 -8.38 -17.04 3.40
CA SER A 13 -9.13 -15.84 3.81
C SER A 13 -9.09 -15.59 5.32
N LEU A 14 -9.15 -16.64 6.13
CA LEU A 14 -8.96 -16.53 7.59
C LEU A 14 -7.53 -16.08 7.93
N VAL A 15 -6.51 -16.61 7.22
CA VAL A 15 -5.12 -16.19 7.42
C VAL A 15 -4.91 -14.71 7.07
N ILE A 16 -5.63 -14.18 6.06
CA ILE A 16 -5.60 -12.74 5.75
C ILE A 16 -6.06 -11.89 6.95
N LEU A 17 -6.99 -12.37 7.76
CA LEU A 17 -7.53 -11.63 8.90
C LEU A 17 -6.69 -11.74 10.18
N LEU A 18 -5.74 -12.67 10.27
CA LEU A 18 -4.89 -12.82 11.47
C LEU A 18 -4.14 -11.54 11.86
N PRO A 19 -3.55 -10.77 10.92
CA PRO A 19 -2.91 -9.51 11.27
C PRO A 19 -3.85 -8.47 11.86
N SER A 20 -5.14 -8.47 11.46
CA SER A 20 -6.15 -7.58 12.05
C SER A 20 -6.35 -7.88 13.53
N VAL A 21 -6.42 -9.17 13.88
CA VAL A 21 -6.55 -9.60 15.27
C VAL A 21 -5.32 -9.20 16.08
N ALA A 22 -4.12 -9.40 15.51
CA ALA A 22 -2.88 -8.99 16.15
C ALA A 22 -2.80 -7.46 16.35
N ALA A 23 -3.19 -6.67 15.37
CA ALA A 23 -3.23 -5.21 15.47
C ALA A 23 -4.18 -4.73 16.58
N ILE A 24 -5.38 -5.30 16.67
CA ILE A 24 -6.38 -4.96 17.71
C ILE A 24 -5.85 -5.30 19.12
N ILE A 25 -5.20 -6.47 19.27
CA ILE A 25 -4.64 -6.89 20.56
C ILE A 25 -3.48 -5.98 20.97
N LEU A 26 -2.56 -5.72 20.05
CA LEU A 26 -1.38 -4.89 20.34
C LEU A 26 -1.75 -3.45 20.68
N ASN A 27 -2.72 -2.88 20.02
CA ASN A 27 -3.19 -1.52 20.34
C ASN A 27 -3.78 -1.39 21.77
N LYS A 28 -4.22 -2.49 22.40
CA LYS A 28 -4.66 -2.49 23.79
C LYS A 28 -3.52 -2.61 24.81
N VAL A 29 -2.36 -3.08 24.36
CA VAL A 29 -1.21 -3.39 25.24
C VAL A 29 -0.12 -2.34 25.12
N VAL A 30 0.01 -1.73 23.95
CA VAL A 30 1.08 -0.76 23.63
C VAL A 30 0.45 0.47 23.00
N GLU A 31 0.73 1.63 23.57
CA GLU A 31 0.30 2.91 22.97
C GLU A 31 1.09 3.15 21.67
N PRO A 32 0.42 3.33 20.53
CA PRO A 32 1.09 3.61 19.29
C PRO A 32 1.66 5.02 19.29
N LYS A 33 2.92 5.19 18.89
CA LYS A 33 3.56 6.52 18.75
C LYS A 33 2.91 7.36 17.66
N ILE A 34 2.30 6.73 16.65
CA ILE A 34 1.58 7.42 15.58
C ILE A 34 0.10 7.13 15.75
N PRO A 35 -0.70 8.10 16.23
CA PRO A 35 -2.14 7.95 16.38
C PRO A 35 -2.78 7.53 15.04
N GLY A 36 -3.65 6.53 15.08
CA GLY A 36 -4.43 6.07 13.93
C GLY A 36 -3.74 5.20 12.90
N ALA A 37 -2.42 5.08 12.89
CA ALA A 37 -1.72 4.19 11.95
C ALA A 37 -2.15 2.73 12.11
N TRP A 38 -2.51 2.29 13.32
CA TRP A 38 -2.98 0.94 13.61
C TRP A 38 -4.31 0.58 12.91
N HIS A 39 -5.15 1.58 12.54
CA HIS A 39 -6.39 1.33 11.80
C HIS A 39 -6.13 0.68 10.44
N PHE A 40 -5.04 1.05 9.76
CA PHE A 40 -4.65 0.41 8.51
C PHE A 40 -4.32 -1.08 8.72
N GLY A 41 -3.82 -1.45 9.89
CA GLY A 41 -3.51 -2.83 10.24
C GLY A 41 -4.73 -3.76 10.25
N TRP A 42 -5.97 -3.25 10.48
CA TRP A 42 -7.18 -4.07 10.45
C TRP A 42 -8.12 -3.79 9.27
N ILE A 43 -8.14 -2.58 8.71
CA ILE A 43 -8.98 -2.24 7.55
C ILE A 43 -8.47 -2.95 6.30
N LEU A 44 -7.16 -2.87 6.04
CA LEU A 44 -6.54 -3.44 4.84
C LEU A 44 -6.80 -4.95 4.69
N PRO A 45 -6.63 -5.81 5.71
CA PRO A 45 -6.94 -7.22 5.59
C PRO A 45 -8.39 -7.52 5.19
N ILE A 46 -9.36 -6.72 5.64
CA ILE A 46 -10.77 -6.88 5.24
C ILE A 46 -10.91 -6.65 3.73
N ILE A 47 -10.30 -5.60 3.19
CA ILE A 47 -10.29 -5.33 1.76
C ILE A 47 -9.64 -6.49 0.99
N LEU A 48 -8.52 -7.00 1.50
CA LEU A 48 -7.80 -8.11 0.88
C LEU A 48 -8.59 -9.42 0.86
N VAL A 49 -9.49 -9.67 1.82
CA VAL A 49 -10.42 -10.83 1.78
C VAL A 49 -11.35 -10.73 0.57
N PHE A 50 -11.94 -9.57 0.31
CA PHE A 50 -12.77 -9.37 -0.88
C PHE A 50 -11.97 -9.57 -2.17
N MET A 51 -10.75 -9.05 -2.24
CA MET A 51 -9.83 -9.27 -3.37
C MET A 51 -9.47 -10.75 -3.52
N GLN A 52 -9.26 -11.48 -2.43
CA GLN A 52 -8.98 -12.92 -2.43
C GLN A 52 -10.12 -13.71 -3.07
N ILE A 53 -11.35 -13.46 -2.67
CA ILE A 53 -12.53 -14.12 -3.23
C ILE A 53 -12.64 -13.82 -4.73
N PHE A 54 -12.50 -12.55 -5.12
CA PHE A 54 -12.58 -12.11 -6.51
C PHE A 54 -11.47 -12.74 -7.38
N LEU A 55 -10.22 -12.72 -6.92
CA LEU A 55 -9.08 -13.31 -7.60
C LEU A 55 -9.31 -14.81 -7.84
N HIS A 56 -9.85 -15.53 -6.84
CA HIS A 56 -10.10 -16.96 -6.97
C HIS A 56 -11.23 -17.29 -7.93
N LEU A 57 -12.29 -16.48 -7.97
CA LEU A 57 -13.36 -16.66 -8.95
C LEU A 57 -12.83 -16.54 -10.38
N ILE A 58 -11.91 -15.61 -10.65
CA ILE A 58 -11.27 -15.45 -11.97
C ILE A 58 -10.33 -16.62 -12.25
N THR A 59 -9.46 -16.95 -11.29
CA THR A 59 -8.45 -18.01 -11.45
C THR A 59 -9.08 -19.36 -11.70
N PHE A 60 -10.17 -19.71 -11.03
CA PHE A 60 -10.87 -20.96 -11.25
C PHE A 60 -11.52 -21.04 -12.63
N ARG A 61 -12.16 -19.96 -13.09
CA ARG A 61 -12.73 -19.91 -14.45
C ARG A 61 -11.65 -20.09 -15.51
N GLU A 62 -10.52 -19.44 -15.35
CA GLU A 62 -9.40 -19.57 -16.28
C GLU A 62 -8.78 -20.98 -16.24
N ASN A 63 -8.63 -21.56 -15.05
CA ASN A 63 -8.08 -22.91 -14.90
C ASN A 63 -8.97 -24.01 -15.54
N GLU A 64 -10.29 -23.82 -15.55
CA GLU A 64 -11.21 -24.72 -16.28
C GLU A 64 -10.96 -24.68 -17.80
N ARG A 65 -10.46 -23.54 -18.31
CA ARG A 65 -10.17 -23.36 -19.75
C ARG A 65 -8.79 -23.88 -20.17
N VAL A 66 -7.74 -23.54 -19.40
CA VAL A 66 -6.34 -23.75 -19.81
C VAL A 66 -5.62 -24.83 -19.03
N LYS A 67 -6.26 -25.47 -18.05
CA LYS A 67 -5.69 -26.52 -17.19
C LYS A 67 -4.30 -26.11 -16.63
N GLN A 68 -4.26 -24.98 -15.96
CA GLN A 68 -3.04 -24.41 -15.40
C GLN A 68 -2.32 -25.38 -14.45
N ASN A 69 -0.99 -25.26 -14.36
CA ASN A 69 -0.19 -26.05 -13.44
C ASN A 69 -0.73 -25.94 -12.00
N PRO A 70 -1.01 -27.08 -11.32
CA PRO A 70 -1.59 -27.06 -9.96
C PRO A 70 -0.75 -26.29 -8.93
N LYS A 71 0.59 -26.21 -9.11
CA LYS A 71 1.48 -25.44 -8.23
C LYS A 71 1.21 -23.95 -8.37
N ILE A 72 0.92 -23.45 -9.59
CA ILE A 72 0.57 -22.05 -9.84
C ILE A 72 -0.80 -21.73 -9.25
N VAL A 73 -1.79 -22.59 -9.47
CA VAL A 73 -3.10 -22.42 -8.84
C VAL A 73 -2.98 -22.41 -7.31
N ASN A 74 -2.11 -23.24 -6.74
CA ASN A 74 -1.93 -23.27 -5.30
C ASN A 74 -1.28 -22.00 -4.74
N ILE A 75 -0.28 -21.43 -5.44
CA ILE A 75 0.40 -20.22 -4.97
C ILE A 75 -0.56 -19.01 -4.93
N THR A 76 -1.55 -18.95 -5.85
CA THR A 76 -2.51 -17.83 -5.85
C THR A 76 -3.34 -17.75 -4.57
N PHE A 77 -3.51 -18.84 -3.81
CA PHE A 77 -4.18 -18.82 -2.50
C PHE A 77 -3.35 -18.09 -1.43
N TRP A 78 -2.03 -17.99 -1.60
CA TRP A 78 -1.11 -17.47 -0.58
C TRP A 78 -0.57 -16.08 -0.88
N ILE A 79 -0.78 -15.54 -2.09
CA ILE A 79 -0.29 -14.20 -2.46
C ILE A 79 -0.87 -13.13 -1.52
N LEU A 80 -2.20 -13.09 -1.39
CA LEU A 80 -2.84 -12.06 -0.56
C LEU A 80 -2.69 -12.29 0.95
N PRO A 81 -2.70 -13.51 1.49
CA PRO A 81 -2.29 -13.76 2.88
C PRO A 81 -0.90 -13.22 3.22
N VAL A 82 0.10 -13.51 2.37
CA VAL A 82 1.47 -13.01 2.57
C VAL A 82 1.51 -11.48 2.46
N LEU A 83 0.82 -10.91 1.47
CA LEU A 83 0.72 -9.45 1.32
C LEU A 83 0.05 -8.81 2.55
N SER A 84 -1.03 -9.42 3.07
CA SER A 84 -1.72 -8.93 4.28
C SER A 84 -0.79 -8.91 5.47
N ALA A 85 -0.10 -10.02 5.75
CA ALA A 85 0.84 -10.12 6.86
C ALA A 85 1.96 -9.08 6.74
N TYR A 86 2.50 -8.92 5.52
CA TYR A 86 3.56 -7.97 5.25
C TYR A 86 3.11 -6.51 5.45
N MET A 87 2.00 -6.12 4.83
CA MET A 87 1.50 -4.75 4.93
C MET A 87 1.11 -4.40 6.36
N SER A 88 0.47 -5.33 7.08
CA SER A 88 0.12 -5.11 8.48
C SER A 88 1.35 -4.99 9.37
N ALA A 89 2.39 -5.80 9.15
CA ALA A 89 3.65 -5.67 9.86
C ALA A 89 4.31 -4.31 9.59
N LEU A 90 4.30 -3.85 8.33
CA LEU A 90 4.83 -2.53 7.96
C LEU A 90 4.09 -1.40 8.69
N PHE A 91 2.76 -1.41 8.67
CA PHE A 91 1.96 -0.40 9.37
C PHE A 91 2.15 -0.45 10.90
N MET A 92 2.26 -1.64 11.47
CA MET A 92 2.55 -1.79 12.89
C MET A 92 3.92 -1.21 13.26
N MET A 93 4.95 -1.49 12.45
CA MET A 93 6.28 -0.93 12.68
C MET A 93 6.30 0.60 12.61
N LEU A 94 5.61 1.18 11.61
CA LEU A 94 5.42 2.62 11.51
C LEU A 94 4.71 3.17 12.76
N SER A 95 3.67 2.49 13.24
CA SER A 95 2.93 2.89 14.44
C SER A 95 3.79 2.92 15.72
N PHE A 96 4.84 2.10 15.77
CA PHE A 96 5.79 2.06 16.89
C PHE A 96 7.05 2.91 16.68
N GLY A 97 7.13 3.68 15.57
CA GLY A 97 8.28 4.54 15.27
C GLY A 97 9.54 3.77 14.89
N LEU A 98 9.41 2.56 14.33
CA LEU A 98 10.52 1.74 13.84
C LEU A 98 10.82 2.03 12.37
N GLU A 99 10.95 3.30 12.01
CA GLU A 99 11.08 3.76 10.63
C GLU A 99 12.37 3.29 9.95
N ASN A 100 13.46 3.18 10.70
CA ASN A 100 14.78 2.79 10.18
C ASN A 100 14.85 1.35 9.61
N ALA A 101 13.79 0.55 9.75
CA ALA A 101 13.72 -0.79 9.23
C ALA A 101 12.89 -0.93 7.93
N ILE A 102 12.33 0.15 7.41
CA ILE A 102 11.46 0.13 6.22
C ILE A 102 12.21 -0.41 5.01
N GLY A 103 13.41 0.08 4.75
CA GLY A 103 14.23 -0.36 3.62
C GLY A 103 14.54 -1.86 3.66
N VAL A 104 14.87 -2.39 4.85
CA VAL A 104 15.12 -3.82 5.07
C VAL A 104 13.88 -4.65 4.76
N ILE A 105 12.73 -4.25 5.31
CA ILE A 105 11.46 -4.98 5.15
C ILE A 105 11.00 -4.98 3.71
N LEU A 106 11.07 -3.83 3.02
CA LEU A 106 10.75 -3.73 1.60
C LEU A 106 11.66 -4.65 0.78
N SER A 107 12.97 -4.62 1.03
CA SER A 107 13.94 -5.43 0.30
C SER A 107 13.74 -6.93 0.54
N VAL A 108 13.47 -7.35 1.77
CA VAL A 108 13.18 -8.76 2.09
C VAL A 108 11.89 -9.23 1.41
N PHE A 109 10.82 -8.45 1.49
CA PHE A 109 9.54 -8.81 0.88
C PHE A 109 9.62 -8.88 -0.65
N PHE A 110 10.07 -7.81 -1.31
CA PHE A 110 10.14 -7.77 -2.76
C PHE A 110 11.20 -8.74 -3.31
N GLY A 111 12.34 -8.90 -2.62
CA GLY A 111 13.35 -9.87 -2.98
C GLY A 111 12.81 -11.31 -2.93
N ALA A 112 12.16 -11.69 -1.85
CA ALA A 112 11.50 -13.00 -1.73
C ALA A 112 10.39 -13.18 -2.79
N MET A 113 9.58 -12.15 -3.03
CA MET A 113 8.52 -12.16 -4.03
C MET A 113 9.08 -12.38 -5.43
N PHE A 114 10.14 -11.68 -5.82
CA PHE A 114 10.82 -11.86 -7.10
C PHE A 114 11.36 -13.28 -7.27
N ILE A 115 12.00 -13.85 -6.24
CA ILE A 115 12.51 -15.23 -6.28
C ILE A 115 11.36 -16.22 -6.45
N VAL A 116 10.32 -16.10 -5.64
CA VAL A 116 9.16 -17.02 -5.68
C VAL A 116 8.49 -16.95 -7.04
N PHE A 117 8.08 -15.75 -7.50
CA PHE A 117 7.41 -15.63 -8.80
C PHE A 117 8.33 -16.00 -9.95
N GLY A 118 9.62 -15.64 -9.90
CA GLY A 118 10.60 -16.01 -10.90
C GLY A 118 10.70 -17.53 -11.06
N ASN A 119 10.72 -18.28 -9.95
CA ASN A 119 10.74 -19.75 -9.97
C ASN A 119 9.45 -20.39 -10.51
N PHE A 120 8.31 -19.70 -10.39
CA PHE A 120 7.03 -20.20 -10.89
C PHE A 120 6.73 -19.81 -12.35
N MET A 121 7.30 -18.70 -12.84
CA MET A 121 7.05 -18.22 -14.21
C MET A 121 7.28 -19.28 -15.30
N PRO A 122 8.38 -20.05 -15.33
CA PRO A 122 8.62 -21.03 -16.38
C PRO A 122 7.61 -22.19 -16.39
N LYS A 123 6.86 -22.35 -15.30
CA LYS A 123 5.87 -23.45 -15.11
C LYS A 123 4.47 -23.02 -15.53
N SER A 124 4.30 -21.75 -15.90
CA SER A 124 3.01 -21.19 -16.28
C SER A 124 2.66 -21.54 -17.72
N VAL A 125 1.51 -22.15 -17.92
CA VAL A 125 0.88 -22.30 -19.24
C VAL A 125 0.27 -20.96 -19.65
N GLN A 126 0.20 -20.67 -20.93
CA GLN A 126 -0.38 -19.44 -21.45
C GLN A 126 -1.80 -19.22 -20.88
N ASN A 127 -1.98 -18.10 -20.21
CA ASN A 127 -3.24 -17.77 -19.53
C ASN A 127 -3.37 -16.26 -19.34
N ARG A 128 -4.53 -15.82 -18.79
CA ARG A 128 -4.85 -14.41 -18.58
C ARG A 128 -4.77 -13.96 -17.13
N THR A 129 -4.40 -14.85 -16.21
CA THR A 129 -4.40 -14.56 -14.77
C THR A 129 -3.00 -14.32 -14.24
N PHE A 130 -2.06 -15.24 -14.53
CA PHE A 130 -0.72 -15.26 -13.98
C PHE A 130 0.34 -15.18 -15.08
N GLY A 131 1.34 -14.30 -14.95
CA GLY A 131 2.49 -14.16 -15.85
C GLY A 131 2.57 -12.80 -16.56
N LEU A 132 3.52 -12.68 -17.47
CA LEU A 132 3.76 -11.50 -18.29
C LEU A 132 2.79 -11.47 -19.47
N LYS A 133 1.73 -10.69 -19.33
CA LYS A 133 0.60 -10.60 -20.26
C LYS A 133 0.79 -9.43 -21.23
N ILE A 134 1.69 -9.57 -22.17
CA ILE A 134 1.93 -8.60 -23.23
C ILE A 134 1.44 -9.16 -24.56
N LYS A 135 1.29 -8.30 -25.57
CA LYS A 135 0.71 -8.65 -26.87
C LYS A 135 1.32 -9.93 -27.46
N TRP A 136 2.64 -10.05 -27.44
CA TRP A 136 3.35 -11.16 -28.07
C TRP A 136 3.20 -12.48 -27.30
N THR A 137 3.27 -12.44 -25.95
CA THR A 137 3.12 -13.64 -25.13
C THR A 137 1.68 -14.16 -25.15
N LEU A 138 0.69 -13.27 -25.19
CA LEU A 138 -0.72 -13.67 -25.22
C LEU A 138 -1.17 -14.22 -26.57
N ALA A 139 -0.49 -13.86 -27.65
CA ALA A 139 -0.84 -14.29 -29.00
C ALA A 139 -0.17 -15.60 -29.43
N ASN A 140 1.00 -15.95 -28.84
CA ASN A 140 1.79 -17.09 -29.28
C ASN A 140 2.33 -17.87 -28.06
N GLU A 141 2.08 -19.21 -28.02
CA GLU A 141 2.47 -20.08 -26.90
C GLU A 141 3.97 -20.25 -26.79
N ASP A 142 4.71 -20.31 -27.91
CA ASP A 142 6.16 -20.43 -27.90
C ASP A 142 6.82 -19.14 -27.36
N ASN A 143 6.27 -17.98 -27.75
CA ASN A 143 6.70 -16.70 -27.19
C ASN A 143 6.41 -16.64 -25.69
N TRP A 144 5.23 -17.10 -25.27
CA TRP A 144 4.92 -17.23 -23.84
C TRP A 144 5.95 -18.07 -23.11
N ALA A 145 6.17 -19.29 -23.56
CA ALA A 145 7.08 -20.25 -22.92
C ALA A 145 8.52 -19.72 -22.88
N ALA A 146 9.02 -19.18 -24.00
CA ALA A 146 10.38 -18.62 -24.10
C ALA A 146 10.54 -17.39 -23.17
N THR A 147 9.59 -16.45 -23.22
CA THR A 147 9.63 -15.23 -22.41
C THR A 147 9.55 -15.56 -20.91
N HIS A 148 8.68 -16.47 -20.49
CA HIS A 148 8.55 -16.83 -19.07
C HIS A 148 9.76 -17.60 -18.52
N ARG A 149 10.44 -18.42 -19.37
CA ARG A 149 11.72 -19.04 -18.99
C ARG A 149 12.83 -17.98 -18.78
N PHE A 150 12.90 -17.01 -19.67
CA PHE A 150 13.86 -15.90 -19.55
C PHE A 150 13.54 -15.01 -18.33
N ALA A 151 12.27 -14.58 -18.23
CA ALA A 151 11.80 -13.75 -17.14
C ALA A 151 12.03 -14.40 -15.77
N GLY A 152 11.81 -15.71 -15.65
CA GLY A 152 12.06 -16.44 -14.43
C GLY A 152 13.49 -16.29 -13.91
N LYS A 153 14.48 -16.38 -14.82
CA LYS A 153 15.89 -16.17 -14.46
C LYS A 153 16.18 -14.73 -14.03
N VAL A 154 15.69 -13.75 -14.80
CA VAL A 154 15.86 -12.34 -14.48
C VAL A 154 15.25 -12.00 -13.12
N TRP A 155 14.03 -12.47 -12.84
CA TRP A 155 13.34 -12.22 -11.58
C TRP A 155 14.07 -12.84 -10.39
N VAL A 156 14.58 -14.08 -10.50
CA VAL A 156 15.38 -14.71 -9.43
C VAL A 156 16.65 -13.91 -9.15
N ILE A 157 17.37 -13.46 -10.19
CA ILE A 157 18.59 -12.65 -10.04
C ILE A 157 18.22 -11.30 -9.39
N SER A 158 17.19 -10.61 -9.89
CA SER A 158 16.69 -9.36 -9.29
C SER A 158 16.32 -9.53 -7.81
N GLY A 159 15.68 -10.65 -7.48
CA GLY A 159 15.31 -10.96 -6.10
C GLY A 159 16.52 -11.16 -5.18
N ILE A 160 17.55 -11.87 -5.66
CA ILE A 160 18.80 -12.06 -4.90
C ILE A 160 19.49 -10.70 -4.68
N VAL A 161 19.60 -9.87 -5.73
CA VAL A 161 20.18 -8.53 -5.64
C VAL A 161 19.42 -7.66 -4.64
N THR A 162 18.09 -7.72 -4.69
CA THR A 162 17.23 -6.99 -3.74
C THR A 162 17.45 -7.48 -2.30
N LEU A 163 17.54 -8.79 -2.06
CA LEU A 163 17.82 -9.34 -0.72
C LEU A 163 19.19 -8.90 -0.18
N VAL A 164 20.22 -8.85 -1.04
CA VAL A 164 21.52 -8.30 -0.64
C VAL A 164 21.41 -6.84 -0.24
N GLY A 165 20.57 -6.07 -0.93
CA GLY A 165 20.26 -4.69 -0.58
C GLY A 165 19.75 -4.51 0.86
N ALA A 166 19.06 -5.50 1.43
CA ALA A 166 18.55 -5.43 2.80
C ALA A 166 19.63 -5.28 3.89
N PHE A 167 20.87 -5.61 3.58
CA PHE A 167 22.02 -5.46 4.50
C PHE A 167 22.73 -4.10 4.39
N LEU A 168 22.22 -3.20 3.55
CA LEU A 168 22.78 -1.88 3.31
C LEU A 168 21.97 -0.80 4.02
N PRO A 169 22.52 0.42 4.18
CA PRO A 169 21.76 1.55 4.70
C PRO A 169 20.46 1.78 3.92
N GLU A 170 19.43 2.30 4.57
CA GLU A 170 18.06 2.37 4.07
C GLU A 170 17.95 2.95 2.65
N MET A 171 18.57 4.11 2.39
CA MET A 171 18.56 4.72 1.06
C MET A 171 19.19 3.83 -0.01
N ALA A 172 20.29 3.14 0.32
CA ALA A 172 20.93 2.21 -0.60
C ALA A 172 20.05 0.97 -0.86
N SER A 173 19.38 0.45 0.16
CA SER A 173 18.39 -0.63 0.03
C SER A 173 17.28 -0.28 -0.96
N ILE A 174 16.71 0.92 -0.84
CA ILE A 174 15.63 1.41 -1.70
C ILE A 174 16.14 1.60 -3.14
N ILE A 175 17.31 2.19 -3.32
CA ILE A 175 17.93 2.38 -4.65
C ILE A 175 18.16 1.02 -5.32
N ILE A 176 18.68 0.03 -4.61
CA ILE A 176 18.91 -1.32 -5.14
C ILE A 176 17.60 -2.01 -5.49
N LEU A 177 16.57 -1.89 -4.64
CA LEU A 177 15.24 -2.43 -4.95
C LEU A 177 14.70 -1.86 -6.27
N ILE A 178 14.77 -0.55 -6.46
CA ILE A 178 14.33 0.11 -7.70
C ILE A 178 15.19 -0.35 -8.88
N ALA A 179 16.52 -0.32 -8.73
CA ALA A 179 17.46 -0.72 -9.79
C ALA A 179 17.30 -2.19 -10.22
N ALA A 180 16.96 -3.08 -9.29
CA ALA A 180 16.69 -4.49 -9.59
C ALA A 180 15.28 -4.70 -10.19
N SER A 181 14.31 -3.88 -9.84
CA SER A 181 12.93 -3.98 -10.35
C SER A 181 12.81 -3.58 -11.82
N VAL A 182 13.57 -2.58 -12.27
CA VAL A 182 13.54 -2.11 -13.65
C VAL A 182 13.94 -3.23 -14.66
N PRO A 183 15.09 -3.93 -14.53
CA PRO A 183 15.42 -5.06 -15.38
C PRO A 183 14.40 -6.20 -15.31
N ALA A 184 13.82 -6.48 -14.14
CA ALA A 184 12.81 -7.51 -13.96
C ALA A 184 11.58 -7.29 -14.84
N VAL A 185 11.22 -6.03 -15.11
CA VAL A 185 10.09 -5.67 -15.99
C VAL A 185 10.56 -5.49 -17.43
N VAL A 186 11.59 -4.72 -17.67
CA VAL A 186 11.98 -4.26 -19.01
C VAL A 186 12.61 -5.37 -19.86
N LEU A 187 13.53 -6.15 -19.29
CA LEU A 187 14.25 -7.18 -20.06
C LEU A 187 13.34 -8.27 -20.63
N PRO A 188 12.34 -8.81 -19.90
CA PRO A 188 11.41 -9.77 -20.48
C PRO A 188 10.53 -9.19 -21.60
N ILE A 189 10.17 -7.91 -21.54
CA ILE A 189 9.40 -7.24 -22.60
C ILE A 189 10.26 -7.15 -23.87
N ILE A 190 11.50 -6.70 -23.74
CA ILE A 190 12.45 -6.61 -24.85
C ILE A 190 12.71 -8.02 -25.44
N TYR A 191 12.91 -9.01 -24.58
CA TYR A 191 13.12 -10.40 -25.00
C TYR A 191 11.93 -10.93 -25.81
N SER A 192 10.70 -10.75 -25.31
CA SER A 192 9.49 -11.17 -25.99
C SER A 192 9.34 -10.53 -27.39
N TYR A 193 9.64 -9.22 -27.48
CA TYR A 193 9.63 -8.53 -28.77
C TYR A 193 10.70 -9.05 -29.74
N ARG A 194 11.92 -9.27 -29.25
CA ARG A 194 13.00 -9.85 -30.07
C ARG A 194 12.68 -11.26 -30.53
N PHE A 195 12.09 -12.07 -29.65
CA PHE A 195 11.66 -13.42 -29.98
C PHE A 195 10.56 -13.41 -31.07
N TYR A 196 9.57 -12.53 -30.94
CA TYR A 196 8.58 -12.27 -31.99
C TYR A 196 9.22 -11.92 -33.34
N LYS A 197 10.16 -10.97 -33.35
CA LYS A 197 10.87 -10.59 -34.58
C LYS A 197 11.65 -11.75 -35.19
N LYS A 198 12.30 -12.55 -34.36
CA LYS A 198 13.02 -13.75 -34.79
C LYS A 198 12.06 -14.78 -35.42
N GLN A 199 10.95 -15.09 -34.81
CA GLN A 199 9.95 -16.03 -35.37
C GLN A 199 9.43 -15.58 -36.75
N LEU A 200 9.24 -14.28 -36.95
CA LEU A 200 8.86 -13.75 -38.27
C LEU A 200 9.97 -13.88 -39.31
N ALA A 201 11.23 -13.67 -38.91
CA ALA A 201 12.37 -13.78 -39.81
C ALA A 201 12.68 -15.23 -40.20
N ASP A 202 12.54 -16.16 -39.24
CA ASP A 202 12.79 -17.60 -39.43
C ASP A 202 11.59 -18.31 -40.10
N GLY A 203 10.47 -17.61 -40.34
CA GLY A 203 9.24 -18.18 -40.91
C GLY A 203 8.51 -19.15 -39.99
N THR A 204 8.88 -19.23 -38.70
CA THR A 204 8.23 -20.11 -37.70
C THR A 204 6.91 -19.54 -37.15
N ALA A 205 6.61 -18.27 -37.41
CA ALA A 205 5.33 -17.66 -37.17
C ALA A 205 5.08 -16.54 -38.19
N THR A 206 3.80 -16.23 -38.41
CA THR A 206 3.35 -15.14 -39.29
C THR A 206 2.85 -13.95 -38.47
N LYS A 207 2.62 -12.81 -39.14
CA LYS A 207 1.97 -11.67 -38.48
C LYS A 207 0.53 -11.99 -38.08
N GLU A 208 -0.14 -12.90 -38.77
CA GLU A 208 -1.50 -13.33 -38.48
C GLU A 208 -1.57 -14.13 -37.20
N ASP A 209 -0.59 -14.98 -36.91
CA ASP A 209 -0.48 -15.71 -35.63
C ASP A 209 -0.43 -14.78 -34.43
N TYR A 210 0.09 -13.57 -34.62
CA TYR A 210 0.16 -12.53 -33.60
C TYR A 210 -1.00 -11.53 -33.62
N SER A 211 -1.87 -11.58 -34.64
CA SER A 211 -3.05 -10.73 -34.78
C SER A 211 -4.29 -11.31 -34.07
N HIS A 212 -4.38 -12.62 -34.02
CA HIS A 212 -5.51 -13.34 -33.47
C HIS A 212 -5.30 -13.71 -32.00
N TYR A 213 -5.54 -12.75 -31.13
CA TYR A 213 -5.84 -13.08 -29.74
C TYR A 213 -7.30 -13.56 -29.66
N PRO A 214 -7.59 -14.80 -29.27
CA PRO A 214 -8.96 -15.31 -29.24
C PRO A 214 -9.77 -14.53 -28.21
N LYS A 215 -10.54 -13.55 -28.70
CA LYS A 215 -11.51 -12.80 -27.89
C LYS A 215 -12.74 -13.68 -27.69
N SER A 216 -12.86 -14.32 -26.54
CA SER A 216 -14.08 -15.03 -26.16
C SER A 216 -15.18 -14.01 -25.81
N LYS A 217 -16.47 -14.35 -26.08
CA LYS A 217 -17.61 -13.55 -25.57
C LYS A 217 -17.55 -13.37 -24.05
N THR A 218 -17.04 -14.37 -23.34
CA THR A 218 -16.79 -14.33 -21.88
C THR A 218 -15.73 -13.30 -21.51
N ASP A 219 -14.72 -13.07 -22.37
CA ASP A 219 -13.65 -12.12 -22.12
C ASP A 219 -14.15 -10.68 -22.15
N LYS A 220 -15.07 -10.37 -23.07
CA LYS A 220 -15.71 -9.05 -23.16
C LYS A 220 -16.50 -8.76 -21.87
N LYS A 221 -17.25 -9.77 -21.39
CA LYS A 221 -18.03 -9.65 -20.14
C LYS A 221 -17.13 -9.53 -18.91
N THR A 222 -16.07 -10.34 -18.80
CA THR A 222 -15.09 -10.26 -17.72
C THR A 222 -14.32 -8.96 -17.77
N GLY A 223 -13.92 -8.48 -18.96
CA GLY A 223 -13.28 -7.18 -19.15
C GLY A 223 -14.17 -6.01 -18.70
N ILE A 224 -15.47 -6.05 -19.05
CA ILE A 224 -16.44 -5.05 -18.58
C ILE A 224 -16.59 -5.09 -17.06
N ILE A 225 -16.75 -6.29 -16.47
CA ILE A 225 -16.85 -6.44 -15.01
C ILE A 225 -15.57 -5.90 -14.32
N SER A 226 -14.39 -6.24 -14.82
CA SER A 226 -13.12 -5.74 -14.26
C SER A 226 -12.98 -4.23 -14.40
N ALA A 227 -13.42 -3.65 -15.54
CA ALA A 227 -13.42 -2.22 -15.74
C ALA A 227 -14.42 -1.50 -14.81
N VAL A 228 -15.62 -2.07 -14.63
CA VAL A 228 -16.63 -1.53 -13.69
C VAL A 228 -16.12 -1.61 -12.26
N VAL A 229 -15.59 -2.75 -11.82
CA VAL A 229 -15.03 -2.91 -10.47
C VAL A 229 -13.85 -1.96 -10.25
N GLY A 230 -12.94 -1.88 -11.22
CA GLY A 230 -11.82 -0.93 -11.17
C GLY A 230 -12.29 0.52 -11.13
N GLY A 231 -13.31 0.87 -11.91
CA GLY A 231 -13.93 2.18 -11.91
C GLY A 231 -14.61 2.52 -10.57
N VAL A 232 -15.35 1.58 -9.99
CA VAL A 232 -15.96 1.76 -8.65
C VAL A 232 -14.91 1.96 -7.58
N ILE A 233 -13.82 1.18 -7.60
CA ILE A 233 -12.70 1.36 -6.67
C ILE A 233 -12.04 2.72 -6.87
N ALA A 234 -11.77 3.12 -8.11
CA ALA A 234 -11.16 4.41 -8.41
C ALA A 234 -12.05 5.59 -7.95
N VAL A 235 -13.36 5.53 -8.21
CA VAL A 235 -14.33 6.52 -7.72
C VAL A 235 -14.36 6.52 -6.19
N GLY A 236 -14.37 5.34 -5.55
CA GLY A 236 -14.32 5.22 -4.09
C GLY A 236 -13.07 5.87 -3.50
N VAL A 237 -11.89 5.63 -4.09
CA VAL A 237 -10.63 6.26 -3.68
C VAL A 237 -10.68 7.78 -3.87
N VAL A 238 -11.19 8.26 -5.00
CA VAL A 238 -11.35 9.70 -5.26
C VAL A 238 -12.31 10.32 -4.23
N LEU A 239 -13.45 9.68 -3.95
CA LEU A 239 -14.38 10.17 -2.93
C LEU A 239 -13.74 10.25 -1.53
N LEU A 240 -12.93 9.26 -1.15
CA LEU A 240 -12.18 9.27 0.11
C LEU A 240 -11.23 10.47 0.23
N MET A 241 -10.75 11.03 -0.89
CA MET A 241 -9.91 12.24 -0.87
C MET A 241 -10.68 13.51 -0.47
N PHE A 242 -12.01 13.51 -0.59
CA PHE A 242 -12.86 14.65 -0.27
C PHE A 242 -13.70 14.46 1.00
N ILE A 243 -13.69 13.25 1.57
CA ILE A 243 -14.38 12.92 2.81
C ILE A 243 -13.40 13.05 3.97
N GLY A 244 -13.90 13.50 5.10
CA GLY A 244 -13.18 13.60 6.35
C GLY A 244 -13.28 14.96 6.98
N SER A 245 -13.14 14.98 8.29
CA SER A 245 -13.12 16.18 9.14
C SER A 245 -12.10 16.00 10.26
N LEU A 246 -11.57 17.10 10.71
CA LEU A 246 -10.93 17.27 12.01
C LEU A 246 -11.92 17.96 12.92
N SER A 247 -11.93 17.61 14.19
CA SER A 247 -12.63 18.35 15.23
C SER A 247 -11.70 18.57 16.42
N PHE A 248 -11.76 19.77 16.96
CA PHE A 248 -10.98 20.19 18.12
C PHE A 248 -11.95 20.51 19.24
N THR A 249 -11.86 19.77 20.36
CA THR A 249 -12.68 20.01 21.55
C THR A 249 -11.77 20.49 22.67
N VAL A 250 -11.99 21.74 23.10
CA VAL A 250 -11.28 22.33 24.25
C VAL A 250 -12.01 21.86 25.50
N GLY A 251 -11.58 20.70 26.04
CA GLY A 251 -12.13 20.10 27.26
C GLY A 251 -11.71 20.84 28.54
N ASP A 252 -12.03 20.26 29.69
CA ASP A 252 -11.61 20.84 30.99
C ASP A 252 -10.16 20.52 31.33
N GLU A 253 -9.68 19.33 31.03
CA GLU A 253 -8.32 18.85 31.37
C GLU A 253 -7.39 18.75 30.15
N ALA A 254 -7.96 18.58 28.94
CA ALA A 254 -7.18 18.36 27.74
C ALA A 254 -7.82 18.98 26.49
N LEU A 255 -6.97 19.24 25.49
CA LEU A 255 -7.38 19.47 24.11
C LEU A 255 -7.55 18.13 23.40
N GLU A 256 -8.78 17.79 23.03
CA GLU A 256 -9.09 16.59 22.26
C GLU A 256 -9.09 16.90 20.75
N ILE A 257 -8.37 16.09 20.00
CA ILE A 257 -8.28 16.18 18.54
C ILE A 257 -8.83 14.89 17.95
N ASP A 258 -9.94 14.97 17.24
CA ASP A 258 -10.56 13.82 16.58
C ASP A 258 -10.45 13.90 15.07
N THR A 259 -10.35 12.75 14.44
CA THR A 259 -10.31 12.62 12.98
C THR A 259 -11.30 11.56 12.49
N THR A 260 -11.91 11.79 11.33
CA THR A 260 -12.89 10.86 10.75
C THR A 260 -12.31 9.46 10.51
N PHE A 261 -11.02 9.34 10.16
CA PHE A 261 -10.42 8.05 9.83
C PHE A 261 -9.62 7.44 10.99
N GLY A 262 -9.79 7.98 12.20
CA GLY A 262 -9.06 7.58 13.40
C GLY A 262 -7.66 8.21 13.47
N GLY A 263 -7.06 8.17 14.65
CA GLY A 263 -5.77 8.78 14.93
C GLY A 263 -5.87 10.15 15.58
N GLY A 264 -6.97 10.42 16.25
CA GLY A 264 -7.08 11.53 17.18
C GLY A 264 -6.15 11.36 18.38
N MET A 265 -5.91 12.43 19.10
CA MET A 265 -5.12 12.45 20.34
C MET A 265 -5.72 13.44 21.33
N ALA A 266 -5.43 13.22 22.60
CA ALA A 266 -5.64 14.21 23.64
C ALA A 266 -4.30 14.81 24.05
N VAL A 267 -4.28 16.10 24.35
CA VAL A 267 -3.11 16.84 24.85
C VAL A 267 -3.51 17.48 26.15
N ASP A 268 -3.01 16.97 27.27
CA ASP A 268 -3.28 17.49 28.59
C ASP A 268 -2.68 18.90 28.73
N TYR A 269 -3.42 19.83 29.33
CA TYR A 269 -2.94 21.22 29.46
C TYR A 269 -1.69 21.30 30.32
N ASP A 270 -1.53 20.43 31.32
CA ASP A 270 -0.35 20.34 32.18
C ASP A 270 0.94 20.01 31.43
N ASP A 271 0.82 19.30 30.30
CA ASP A 271 1.96 18.92 29.46
C ASP A 271 2.38 20.05 28.50
N ILE A 272 1.54 21.08 28.33
CA ILE A 272 1.79 22.15 27.36
C ILE A 272 2.78 23.17 27.93
N LYS A 273 3.93 23.32 27.28
CA LYS A 273 4.96 24.32 27.63
C LYS A 273 4.74 25.67 26.95
N SER A 274 4.29 25.62 25.70
CA SER A 274 4.01 26.86 24.97
C SER A 274 3.03 26.61 23.83
N VAL A 275 2.24 27.64 23.54
CA VAL A 275 1.32 27.65 22.37
C VAL A 275 1.63 28.91 21.57
N GLU A 276 1.87 28.74 20.28
CA GLU A 276 2.21 29.83 19.36
C GLU A 276 1.20 29.84 18.21
N TYR A 277 0.66 31.03 17.89
CA TYR A 277 -0.17 31.25 16.73
C TYR A 277 0.63 31.90 15.61
N LYS A 278 0.59 31.29 14.41
CA LYS A 278 1.23 31.82 13.19
C LYS A 278 0.21 32.03 12.08
N LEU A 279 0.26 33.19 11.42
CA LEU A 279 -0.49 33.52 10.19
C LEU A 279 0.28 32.99 8.97
N GLU A 280 0.63 31.74 9.01
CA GLU A 280 1.29 31.03 7.91
C GLU A 280 1.05 29.53 8.05
N ASN A 281 1.16 28.83 6.93
CA ASN A 281 1.18 27.37 6.94
C ASN A 281 2.56 26.87 7.33
N VAL A 282 2.64 25.91 8.23
CA VAL A 282 3.89 25.22 8.56
C VAL A 282 4.16 24.18 7.49
N ASP A 283 5.13 24.42 6.62
CA ASP A 283 5.57 23.49 5.62
C ASP A 283 6.37 22.33 6.24
N GLY A 284 6.29 21.15 5.62
CA GLY A 284 7.04 19.99 6.05
C GLY A 284 6.84 18.77 5.19
N MET A 285 7.85 17.91 5.17
CA MET A 285 7.77 16.62 4.50
C MET A 285 6.98 15.65 5.38
N ARG A 286 5.96 15.01 4.81
CA ARG A 286 5.20 13.97 5.48
C ARG A 286 6.04 12.71 5.58
N VAL A 287 6.31 12.26 6.80
CA VAL A 287 6.98 11.00 7.11
C VAL A 287 5.96 9.86 7.07
N SER A 288 4.81 10.05 7.76
CA SER A 288 3.72 9.06 7.82
C SER A 288 2.39 9.76 8.11
N GLY A 289 1.28 9.13 7.76
CA GLY A 289 -0.05 9.64 8.07
C GLY A 289 -0.93 9.83 6.84
N PHE A 290 -2.07 10.49 7.03
CA PHE A 290 -3.09 10.73 6.03
C PHE A 290 -2.90 12.08 5.34
N ALA A 291 -3.03 12.09 4.02
CA ALA A 291 -3.13 13.32 3.24
C ALA A 291 -4.20 13.18 2.16
N SER A 292 -5.08 14.14 2.10
CA SER A 292 -6.12 14.25 1.10
C SER A 292 -6.16 15.67 0.54
N SER A 293 -7.12 15.96 -0.32
CA SER A 293 -7.39 17.32 -0.76
C SER A 293 -7.96 18.21 0.36
N LYS A 294 -8.43 17.62 1.46
CA LYS A 294 -9.07 18.34 2.56
C LYS A 294 -8.27 18.31 3.86
N LEU A 295 -7.57 17.22 4.16
CA LEU A 295 -6.94 16.97 5.47
C LEU A 295 -5.48 16.55 5.33
N LEU A 296 -4.66 17.04 6.24
CA LEU A 296 -3.27 16.64 6.47
C LEU A 296 -3.09 16.31 7.95
N TYR A 297 -2.89 15.01 8.28
CA TYR A 297 -2.55 14.66 9.65
C TYR A 297 -1.62 13.44 9.74
N GLY A 298 -0.84 13.40 10.82
CA GLY A 298 0.17 12.38 11.09
C GLY A 298 1.54 13.00 11.37
N TRP A 299 2.60 12.29 11.04
CA TRP A 299 3.97 12.70 11.30
C TRP A 299 4.59 13.43 10.13
N PHE A 300 5.17 14.58 10.46
CA PHE A 300 5.85 15.46 9.53
C PHE A 300 7.23 15.83 10.07
N LYS A 301 8.08 16.33 9.18
CA LYS A 301 9.42 16.82 9.52
C LYS A 301 9.74 18.07 8.70
N ASN A 302 10.32 19.05 9.34
CA ASN A 302 10.99 20.18 8.67
C ASN A 302 12.26 20.60 9.44
N ASP A 303 12.98 21.59 8.91
CA ASP A 303 14.25 22.06 9.50
C ASP A 303 14.02 22.92 10.74
N GLU A 304 12.86 23.60 10.87
CA GLU A 304 12.52 24.50 11.97
C GLU A 304 12.06 23.76 13.22
N LEU A 305 11.14 22.78 13.04
CA LEU A 305 10.48 22.08 14.14
C LEU A 305 11.06 20.69 14.41
N GLY A 306 11.92 20.18 13.52
CA GLY A 306 12.33 18.78 13.56
C GLY A 306 11.16 17.84 13.19
N ASN A 307 10.99 16.77 13.96
CA ASN A 307 9.84 15.89 13.83
C ASN A 307 8.66 16.47 14.62
N TYR A 308 7.47 16.50 14.01
CA TYR A 308 6.25 16.99 14.64
C TYR A 308 5.01 16.23 14.20
N THR A 309 3.97 16.23 15.04
CA THR A 309 2.66 15.70 14.69
C THR A 309 1.79 16.83 14.15
N ARG A 310 1.10 16.59 13.05
CA ARG A 310 0.25 17.57 12.36
C ARG A 310 -1.19 17.12 12.32
N TYR A 311 -2.11 18.06 12.57
CA TYR A 311 -3.55 17.91 12.37
C TYR A 311 -4.09 19.23 11.79
N THR A 312 -4.16 19.29 10.45
CA THR A 312 -4.57 20.53 9.78
C THR A 312 -5.51 20.24 8.60
N TYR A 313 -6.35 21.18 8.30
CA TYR A 313 -6.99 21.23 6.99
C TYR A 313 -5.95 21.60 5.93
N THR A 314 -6.10 21.04 4.72
CA THR A 314 -5.20 21.33 3.59
C THR A 314 -5.44 22.77 3.11
N GLY A 315 -4.38 23.55 2.95
CA GLY A 315 -4.48 24.94 2.52
C GLY A 315 -4.83 25.93 3.63
N SER A 316 -4.78 25.54 4.91
CA SER A 316 -4.93 26.48 6.02
C SER A 316 -3.80 27.53 5.98
N GLU A 317 -4.17 28.80 6.06
CA GLU A 317 -3.25 29.95 6.05
C GLU A 317 -2.79 30.36 7.47
N ALA A 318 -3.30 29.69 8.49
CA ALA A 318 -2.90 29.90 9.88
C ALA A 318 -2.65 28.56 10.57
N THR A 319 -1.75 28.53 11.54
CA THR A 319 -1.43 27.34 12.33
C THR A 319 -1.22 27.69 13.79
N ILE A 320 -1.48 26.71 14.66
CA ILE A 320 -1.14 26.72 16.08
C ILE A 320 -0.05 25.69 16.30
N ILE A 321 1.05 26.09 16.91
CA ILE A 321 2.15 25.21 17.29
C ILE A 321 2.09 25.02 18.80
N ILE A 322 1.85 23.78 19.23
CA ILE A 322 1.83 23.38 20.63
C ILE A 322 3.13 22.63 20.91
N ARG A 323 3.86 23.04 21.93
CA ARG A 323 5.07 22.35 22.37
C ARG A 323 4.82 21.72 23.74
N THR A 324 5.09 20.44 23.84
CA THR A 324 5.09 19.68 25.09
C THR A 324 6.53 19.29 25.47
N ASP A 325 6.74 18.59 26.58
CA ASP A 325 8.07 18.10 26.94
C ASP A 325 8.64 17.14 25.89
N ASP A 326 7.80 16.31 25.28
CA ASP A 326 8.24 15.20 24.42
C ASP A 326 7.92 15.41 22.92
N SER A 327 7.10 16.40 22.56
CA SER A 327 6.61 16.52 21.18
C SER A 327 6.28 17.96 20.77
N VAL A 328 6.22 18.15 19.45
CA VAL A 328 5.66 19.34 18.82
C VAL A 328 4.42 18.93 18.04
N ILE A 329 3.32 19.65 18.24
CA ILE A 329 2.04 19.39 17.59
C ILE A 329 1.63 20.64 16.83
N VAL A 330 1.30 20.48 15.55
CA VAL A 330 0.84 21.57 14.68
C VAL A 330 -0.61 21.33 14.32
N ILE A 331 -1.49 22.24 14.69
CA ILE A 331 -2.91 22.14 14.42
C ILE A 331 -3.42 23.36 13.65
N ALA A 332 -4.44 23.14 12.82
CA ALA A 332 -5.17 24.22 12.16
C ALA A 332 -6.59 23.77 11.80
N ASP A 333 -7.54 24.64 12.04
CA ASP A 333 -8.94 24.43 11.67
C ASP A 333 -9.22 24.87 10.22
N GLU A 334 -10.47 24.79 9.77
CA GLU A 334 -10.90 25.01 8.37
C GLU A 334 -10.59 26.43 7.85
N SER A 335 -10.51 27.42 8.72
CA SER A 335 -10.24 28.83 8.35
C SER A 335 -9.29 29.51 9.32
N VAL A 336 -8.78 30.67 8.93
CA VAL A 336 -7.93 31.52 9.77
C VAL A 336 -8.69 31.95 11.03
N GLU A 337 -9.96 32.32 10.89
CA GLU A 337 -10.83 32.74 12.00
C GLU A 337 -11.09 31.59 12.98
N ALA A 338 -11.41 30.39 12.48
CA ALA A 338 -11.63 29.21 13.31
C ALA A 338 -10.34 28.80 14.03
N THR A 339 -9.19 28.82 13.34
CA THR A 339 -7.86 28.54 13.92
C THR A 339 -7.53 29.57 15.01
N LYS A 340 -7.83 30.86 14.79
CA LYS A 340 -7.61 31.89 15.79
C LYS A 340 -8.51 31.73 17.02
N ALA A 341 -9.80 31.41 16.80
CA ALA A 341 -10.74 31.14 17.90
C ALA A 341 -10.30 29.93 18.74
N LEU A 342 -9.80 28.88 18.08
CA LEU A 342 -9.25 27.71 18.75
C LEU A 342 -8.02 28.08 19.60
N TYR A 343 -7.10 28.89 19.04
CA TYR A 343 -5.94 29.40 19.79
C TYR A 343 -6.35 30.17 21.03
N ASP A 344 -7.30 31.13 20.91
CA ASP A 344 -7.77 31.93 22.00
C ASP A 344 -8.46 31.10 23.11
N ALA A 345 -9.17 30.03 22.72
CA ALA A 345 -9.77 29.12 23.67
C ALA A 345 -8.73 28.31 24.45
N ILE A 346 -7.68 27.81 23.76
CA ILE A 346 -6.56 27.10 24.40
C ILE A 346 -5.79 28.02 25.32
N ALA A 347 -5.42 29.25 24.88
CA ALA A 347 -4.70 30.20 25.65
C ALA A 347 -5.44 30.57 26.93
N LYS A 348 -6.77 30.76 26.84
CA LYS A 348 -7.60 31.09 28.02
C LYS A 348 -7.58 29.95 29.06
N LYS A 349 -7.55 28.66 28.62
CA LYS A 349 -7.43 27.52 29.55
C LYS A 349 -6.07 27.53 30.26
N LEU A 350 -5.00 27.77 29.53
CA LEU A 350 -3.63 27.83 30.08
C LEU A 350 -3.42 29.03 31.04
N GLU A 351 -4.12 30.16 30.83
CA GLU A 351 -4.08 31.31 31.71
C GLU A 351 -4.96 31.12 32.96
N GLY A 352 -6.04 30.31 32.87
CA GLY A 352 -7.01 30.09 33.94
C GLY A 352 -6.58 29.09 35.02
N ASP A 353 -5.64 28.20 34.72
CA ASP A 353 -5.09 27.23 35.68
C ASP A 353 -3.82 27.72 36.39
N GLY A 354 -3.44 28.99 36.17
CA GLY A 354 -2.25 29.62 36.71
C GLY A 354 -2.51 30.55 37.95
N VAL A 355 -3.56 30.25 38.77
CA VAL A 355 -3.77 30.96 40.04
C VAL A 355 -3.87 29.98 41.20
#